data_3080d9250522da7ced8b50fb2575f185
#
_entry.id   3080d9250522da7ced8b50fb2575f185
#
_cell.length_a   1.000
_cell.length_b   1.000
_cell.length_c   1.000
_cell.angle_alpha   90.00
_cell.angle_beta   90.00
_cell.angle_gamma   90.00
#
_symmetry.space_group_name_H-M   'P 1'
#
loop_
_entity.id
_entity.type
_entity.pdbx_description
1 polymer ?
#
loop_
_entity_poly.entity_id
_entity_poly.type
_entity_poly.pdbx_seq_one_letter_code
_entity_poly.pdbx_strand_id
1 'polypeptide(L)'
;VLGRADNPGGKGITADRLAGAGVVFEFSTPESVVDNLRALQPLGLAVVCGTTGWDAERLGVEAAWRDGPGALLAASNFAIGVHLFLRAARALAAAASGQRGFDGFLHERHHIAKRDAPSGTGLRLQDAARSGDPTRAWPITSVRAGAIPGEHELVLDAPYETITLRHVARDRRVFAAGALT
;
A
#
# COMPACT_ATOMS: atom_id res chain seq x y z
N VAL A 1 -15.69 0.26 -18.67
CA VAL A 1 -14.59 0.95 -17.98
C VAL A 1 -14.86 2.44 -18.09
N LEU A 2 -15.33 3.03 -16.99
CA LEU A 2 -15.41 4.46 -16.84
C LEU A 2 -14.06 4.95 -16.34
N GLY A 3 -13.48 5.91 -17.04
CA GLY A 3 -12.36 6.61 -16.48
C GLY A 3 -11.02 6.01 -16.87
N ARG A 4 -10.52 6.54 -17.91
CA ARG A 4 -9.09 6.78 -18.04
C ARG A 4 -8.72 7.96 -17.14
N ALA A 5 -7.42 8.15 -16.93
CA ALA A 5 -6.79 9.27 -16.21
C ALA A 5 -7.19 10.69 -16.70
N ASP A 6 -8.10 10.78 -17.65
CA ASP A 6 -8.59 11.97 -18.35
C ASP A 6 -10.03 12.36 -17.98
N ASN A 7 -10.51 11.98 -16.79
CA ASN A 7 -11.81 12.42 -16.28
C ASN A 7 -11.68 13.37 -15.07
N PRO A 8 -10.99 14.53 -15.22
CA PRO A 8 -10.82 15.46 -14.12
C PRO A 8 -12.18 15.99 -13.65
N GLY A 9 -12.32 16.11 -12.32
CA GLY A 9 -13.55 16.59 -11.70
C GLY A 9 -14.69 15.59 -11.67
N GLY A 10 -14.45 14.29 -11.93
CA GLY A 10 -15.48 13.25 -11.84
C GLY A 10 -16.64 13.37 -12.84
N LYS A 11 -16.52 14.21 -13.87
CA LYS A 11 -17.63 14.58 -14.79
C LYS A 11 -18.27 13.41 -15.55
N GLY A 12 -17.56 12.30 -15.72
CA GLY A 12 -18.08 11.09 -16.35
C GLY A 12 -18.72 10.11 -15.38
N ILE A 13 -18.71 10.40 -14.08
CA ILE A 13 -19.25 9.56 -13.01
C ILE A 13 -20.70 9.99 -12.77
N THR A 14 -21.63 9.24 -13.32
CA THR A 14 -23.08 9.51 -13.19
C THR A 14 -23.83 8.24 -12.84
N ALA A 15 -24.98 8.37 -12.17
CA ALA A 15 -25.83 7.23 -11.82
C ALA A 15 -26.18 6.36 -13.02
N ASP A 16 -26.54 6.97 -14.15
CA ASP A 16 -26.93 6.24 -15.37
C ASP A 16 -25.77 5.41 -15.93
N ARG A 17 -24.54 5.94 -15.93
CA ARG A 17 -23.36 5.23 -16.45
C ARG A 17 -22.88 4.12 -15.51
N LEU A 18 -23.25 4.17 -14.25
CA LEU A 18 -22.93 3.20 -13.22
C LEU A 18 -24.13 2.29 -12.87
N ALA A 19 -25.24 2.42 -13.59
CA ALA A 19 -26.42 1.61 -13.35
C ALA A 19 -26.08 0.11 -13.39
N GLY A 20 -26.45 -0.62 -12.33
CA GLY A 20 -26.16 -2.05 -12.18
C GLY A 20 -24.74 -2.39 -11.69
N ALA A 21 -23.90 -1.40 -11.43
CA ALA A 21 -22.59 -1.67 -10.80
C ALA A 21 -22.77 -1.97 -9.30
N GLY A 22 -22.24 -3.07 -8.81
CA GLY A 22 -22.19 -3.38 -7.38
C GLY A 22 -20.95 -2.77 -6.68
N VAL A 23 -19.83 -2.72 -7.39
CA VAL A 23 -18.55 -2.21 -6.88
C VAL A 23 -17.85 -1.38 -7.95
N VAL A 24 -17.20 -0.29 -7.54
CA VAL A 24 -16.36 0.54 -8.40
C VAL A 24 -14.89 0.42 -7.96
N PHE A 25 -13.99 0.23 -8.92
CA PHE A 25 -12.54 0.24 -8.69
C PHE A 25 -11.97 1.59 -9.16
N GLU A 26 -11.46 2.37 -8.20
CA GLU A 26 -10.83 3.67 -8.45
C GLU A 26 -9.29 3.48 -8.42
N PHE A 27 -8.67 3.52 -9.61
CA PHE A 27 -7.23 3.40 -9.83
C PHE A 27 -6.78 4.40 -10.90
N SER A 28 -7.01 5.67 -10.64
CA SER A 28 -6.72 6.77 -11.56
C SER A 28 -5.38 7.47 -11.23
N THR A 29 -5.41 8.76 -11.00
CA THR A 29 -4.23 9.58 -10.68
C THR A 29 -4.47 10.41 -9.41
N PRO A 30 -3.39 10.88 -8.73
CA PRO A 30 -3.51 11.74 -7.55
C PRO A 30 -4.38 12.97 -7.77
N GLU A 31 -4.33 13.54 -8.98
CA GLU A 31 -5.06 14.77 -9.34
C GLU A 31 -6.56 14.53 -9.52
N SER A 32 -6.97 13.29 -9.80
CA SER A 32 -8.36 12.94 -10.12
C SER A 32 -9.11 12.22 -9.01
N VAL A 33 -8.39 11.52 -8.14
CA VAL A 33 -8.98 10.57 -7.17
C VAL A 33 -9.97 11.24 -6.22
N VAL A 34 -9.67 12.43 -5.70
CA VAL A 34 -10.54 13.13 -4.74
C VAL A 34 -11.85 13.51 -5.37
N ASP A 35 -11.81 14.07 -6.59
CA ASP A 35 -13.01 14.44 -7.34
C ASP A 35 -13.83 13.19 -7.73
N ASN A 36 -13.16 12.12 -8.13
CA ASN A 36 -13.82 10.84 -8.41
C ASN A 36 -14.52 10.29 -7.17
N LEU A 37 -13.85 10.26 -6.01
CA LEU A 37 -14.44 9.77 -4.76
C LEU A 37 -15.62 10.65 -4.30
N ARG A 38 -15.53 11.96 -4.43
CA ARG A 38 -16.63 12.89 -4.13
C ARG A 38 -17.83 12.69 -5.06
N ALA A 39 -17.58 12.40 -6.33
CA ALA A 39 -18.66 12.12 -7.29
C ALA A 39 -19.32 10.75 -7.07
N LEU A 40 -18.55 9.74 -6.60
CA LEU A 40 -19.04 8.39 -6.32
C LEU A 40 -19.83 8.30 -5.01
N GLN A 41 -19.46 9.07 -4.00
CA GLN A 41 -20.00 8.98 -2.65
C GLN A 41 -21.55 9.08 -2.62
N PRO A 42 -22.21 10.09 -3.26
CA PRO A 42 -23.66 10.21 -3.20
C PRO A 42 -24.40 9.11 -3.97
N LEU A 43 -23.72 8.30 -4.77
CA LEU A 43 -24.32 7.21 -5.54
C LEU A 43 -24.53 5.92 -4.69
N GLY A 44 -24.02 5.88 -3.47
CA GLY A 44 -24.26 4.76 -2.55
C GLY A 44 -23.57 3.45 -2.95
N LEU A 45 -22.55 3.49 -3.81
CA LEU A 45 -21.83 2.32 -4.29
C LEU A 45 -20.69 1.92 -3.34
N ALA A 46 -20.28 0.66 -3.37
CA ALA A 46 -19.02 0.25 -2.76
C ALA A 46 -17.86 0.65 -3.68
N VAL A 47 -16.80 1.25 -3.12
CA VAL A 47 -15.63 1.70 -3.87
C VAL A 47 -14.35 1.11 -3.29
N VAL A 48 -13.52 0.51 -4.14
CA VAL A 48 -12.16 0.07 -3.84
C VAL A 48 -11.19 1.05 -4.48
N CYS A 49 -10.49 1.83 -3.67
CA CYS A 49 -9.56 2.88 -4.12
C CYS A 49 -8.11 2.47 -3.89
N GLY A 50 -7.35 2.36 -4.98
CA GLY A 50 -5.91 2.07 -4.95
C GLY A 50 -5.04 3.26 -5.37
N THR A 51 -5.61 4.38 -5.75
CA THR A 51 -4.86 5.60 -6.05
C THR A 51 -4.27 6.17 -4.78
N THR A 52 -3.01 6.59 -4.83
CA THR A 52 -2.25 7.21 -3.74
C THR A 52 -1.97 8.68 -4.01
N GLY A 53 -1.39 9.41 -3.05
CA GLY A 53 -0.98 10.80 -3.22
C GLY A 53 -2.10 11.81 -2.94
N TRP A 54 -3.12 11.44 -2.14
CA TRP A 54 -4.23 12.31 -1.71
C TRP A 54 -4.40 12.37 -0.19
N ASP A 55 -3.30 12.13 0.53
CA ASP A 55 -3.30 12.01 2.00
C ASP A 55 -3.77 13.29 2.71
N ALA A 56 -3.55 14.46 2.09
CA ALA A 56 -4.00 15.75 2.63
C ALA A 56 -5.54 15.85 2.73
N GLU A 57 -6.27 15.29 1.78
CA GLU A 57 -7.73 15.31 1.70
C GLU A 57 -8.39 14.09 2.34
N ARG A 58 -7.59 13.09 2.70
CA ARG A 58 -8.05 11.75 3.09
C ARG A 58 -9.05 11.77 4.24
N LEU A 59 -8.76 12.50 5.31
CA LEU A 59 -9.63 12.55 6.49
C LEU A 59 -11.01 13.10 6.14
N GLY A 60 -11.08 14.16 5.33
CA GLY A 60 -12.35 14.75 4.91
C GLY A 60 -13.16 13.84 4.00
N VAL A 61 -12.50 13.17 3.05
CA VAL A 61 -13.14 12.19 2.16
C VAL A 61 -13.66 11.00 2.97
N GLU A 62 -12.84 10.39 3.81
CA GLU A 62 -13.23 9.23 4.61
C GLU A 62 -14.37 9.56 5.60
N ALA A 63 -14.40 10.79 6.16
CA ALA A 63 -15.51 11.24 7.00
C ALA A 63 -16.82 11.30 6.22
N ALA A 64 -16.81 11.89 5.01
CA ALA A 64 -18.01 11.96 4.16
C ALA A 64 -18.54 10.56 3.79
N TRP A 65 -17.65 9.59 3.58
CA TRP A 65 -18.03 8.21 3.30
C TRP A 65 -18.56 7.48 4.53
N ARG A 66 -18.04 7.76 5.73
CA ARG A 66 -18.53 7.15 6.99
C ARG A 66 -19.97 7.55 7.30
N ASP A 67 -20.32 8.80 7.01
CA ASP A 67 -21.61 9.38 7.34
C ASP A 67 -22.61 9.30 6.17
N GLY A 68 -22.16 8.82 5.02
CA GLY A 68 -22.94 8.75 3.78
C GLY A 68 -23.36 7.33 3.39
N PRO A 69 -24.09 7.21 2.27
CA PRO A 69 -24.40 5.92 1.68
C PRO A 69 -23.15 5.28 1.05
N GLY A 70 -23.12 3.95 0.97
CA GLY A 70 -22.03 3.19 0.34
C GLY A 70 -20.89 2.81 1.26
N ALA A 71 -19.80 2.33 0.68
CA ALA A 71 -18.60 1.92 1.40
C ALA A 71 -17.33 2.29 0.65
N LEU A 72 -16.27 2.70 1.37
CA LEU A 72 -14.96 3.00 0.80
C LEU A 72 -13.89 2.12 1.45
N LEU A 73 -13.19 1.33 0.62
CA LEU A 73 -11.94 0.66 0.98
C LEU A 73 -10.78 1.33 0.25
N ALA A 74 -10.02 2.17 0.94
CA ALA A 74 -8.85 2.85 0.37
C ALA A 74 -7.55 2.26 0.95
N ALA A 75 -6.68 1.76 0.09
CA ALA A 75 -5.39 1.21 0.49
C ALA A 75 -4.29 1.54 -0.52
N SER A 76 -3.09 1.83 -0.01
CA SER A 76 -1.90 2.07 -0.85
C SER A 76 -1.30 0.78 -1.44
N ASN A 77 -1.75 -0.38 -0.97
CA ASN A 77 -1.28 -1.68 -1.45
C ASN A 77 -2.34 -2.75 -1.16
N PHE A 78 -2.76 -3.46 -2.18
CA PHE A 78 -3.76 -4.54 -2.10
C PHE A 78 -3.14 -5.95 -2.10
N ALA A 79 -1.80 -6.09 -2.20
CA ALA A 79 -1.18 -7.40 -2.11
C ALA A 79 -1.33 -8.00 -0.70
N ILE A 80 -2.17 -9.01 -0.55
CA ILE A 80 -2.42 -9.69 0.73
C ILE A 80 -1.11 -10.18 1.35
N GLY A 81 -0.20 -10.73 0.52
CA GLY A 81 1.12 -11.17 0.95
C GLY A 81 1.96 -10.07 1.61
N VAL A 82 1.83 -8.81 1.15
CA VAL A 82 2.51 -7.66 1.80
C VAL A 82 1.95 -7.43 3.21
N HIS A 83 0.63 -7.51 3.40
CA HIS A 83 0.05 -7.34 4.74
C HIS A 83 0.45 -8.45 5.71
N LEU A 84 0.49 -9.70 5.24
CA LEU A 84 0.99 -10.83 6.03
C LEU A 84 2.47 -10.66 6.37
N PHE A 85 3.27 -10.25 5.40
CA PHE A 85 4.70 -9.97 5.57
C PHE A 85 4.95 -8.87 6.62
N LEU A 86 4.22 -7.74 6.57
CA LEU A 86 4.36 -6.66 7.55
C LEU A 86 3.98 -7.10 8.98
N ARG A 87 2.94 -7.92 9.12
CA ARG A 87 2.56 -8.49 10.41
C ARG A 87 3.64 -9.42 10.96
N ALA A 88 4.21 -10.28 10.11
CA ALA A 88 5.30 -11.18 10.47
C ALA A 88 6.58 -10.38 10.82
N ALA A 89 6.90 -9.33 10.07
CA ALA A 89 8.02 -8.44 10.34
C ALA A 89 7.93 -7.77 11.71
N ARG A 90 6.75 -7.24 12.06
CA ARG A 90 6.49 -6.68 13.39
C ARG A 90 6.68 -7.72 14.50
N ALA A 91 6.13 -8.94 14.31
CA ALA A 91 6.23 -10.01 15.29
C ALA A 91 7.67 -10.47 15.47
N LEU A 92 8.44 -10.60 14.39
CA LEU A 92 9.86 -10.96 14.43
C LEU A 92 10.70 -9.88 15.12
N ALA A 93 10.47 -8.61 14.79
CA ALA A 93 11.14 -7.49 15.47
C ALA A 93 10.83 -7.48 16.97
N ALA A 94 9.57 -7.71 17.36
CA ALA A 94 9.16 -7.78 18.77
C ALA A 94 9.83 -8.95 19.51
N ALA A 95 9.94 -10.11 18.88
CA ALA A 95 10.62 -11.28 19.45
C ALA A 95 12.13 -11.03 19.64
N ALA A 96 12.74 -10.23 18.76
CA ALA A 96 14.16 -9.86 18.85
C ALA A 96 14.43 -8.66 19.77
N SER A 97 13.38 -7.98 20.27
CA SER A 97 13.55 -6.83 21.15
C SER A 97 14.22 -7.24 22.46
N GLY A 98 15.23 -6.47 22.85
CA GLY A 98 16.05 -6.78 24.03
C GLY A 98 17.05 -7.92 23.86
N GLN A 99 17.04 -8.66 22.75
CA GLN A 99 18.07 -9.67 22.46
C GLN A 99 19.38 -8.99 22.06
N ARG A 100 20.42 -9.18 22.86
CA ARG A 100 21.76 -8.64 22.58
C ARG A 100 22.44 -9.46 21.48
N GLY A 101 23.23 -8.77 20.65
CA GLY A 101 24.02 -9.39 19.59
C GLY A 101 23.36 -9.45 18.22
N PHE A 102 22.04 -9.22 18.12
CA PHE A 102 21.39 -9.03 16.82
C PHE A 102 21.40 -7.56 16.40
N ASP A 103 21.83 -7.30 15.18
CA ASP A 103 21.59 -6.04 14.48
C ASP A 103 20.44 -6.20 13.49
N GLY A 104 19.71 -5.14 13.19
CA GLY A 104 18.54 -5.19 12.35
C GLY A 104 18.58 -4.16 11.23
N PHE A 105 18.32 -4.62 10.00
CA PHE A 105 18.26 -3.73 8.83
C PHE A 105 17.25 -4.22 7.79
N LEU A 106 16.94 -3.35 6.83
CA LEU A 106 15.93 -3.57 5.81
C LEU A 106 16.51 -3.36 4.43
N HIS A 107 16.04 -4.17 3.48
CA HIS A 107 16.34 -3.99 2.06
C HIS A 107 15.05 -3.93 1.24
N GLU A 108 15.05 -3.12 0.17
CA GLU A 108 14.02 -3.18 -0.83
C GLU A 108 14.59 -3.00 -2.24
N ARG A 109 14.01 -3.70 -3.20
CA ARG A 109 14.44 -3.70 -4.60
C ARG A 109 13.24 -3.52 -5.53
N HIS A 110 13.36 -2.61 -6.49
CA HIS A 110 12.34 -2.37 -7.52
C HIS A 110 12.99 -2.08 -8.88
N HIS A 111 12.15 -2.08 -9.90
CA HIS A 111 12.58 -1.77 -11.27
C HIS A 111 13.20 -0.38 -11.37
N ILE A 112 14.07 -0.20 -12.37
CA ILE A 112 14.86 1.03 -12.57
C ILE A 112 14.01 2.30 -12.70
N ALA A 113 12.80 2.19 -13.22
CA ALA A 113 11.90 3.33 -13.42
C ALA A 113 11.14 3.79 -12.17
N LYS A 114 11.27 3.10 -11.01
CA LYS A 114 10.61 3.52 -9.76
C LYS A 114 11.34 4.71 -9.14
N ARG A 115 10.64 5.83 -8.98
CA ARG A 115 11.22 7.12 -8.57
C ARG A 115 11.40 7.28 -7.06
N ASP A 116 10.43 6.82 -6.27
CA ASP A 116 10.50 6.90 -4.80
C ASP A 116 11.49 5.87 -4.23
N ALA A 117 12.34 6.31 -3.31
CA ALA A 117 13.28 5.49 -2.54
C ALA A 117 13.48 6.11 -1.13
N PRO A 118 13.14 5.39 -0.05
CA PRO A 118 12.51 4.07 -0.05
C PRO A 118 11.10 4.07 -0.64
N SER A 119 10.64 2.87 -1.06
CA SER A 119 9.26 2.68 -1.53
C SER A 119 8.25 2.84 -0.37
N GLY A 120 7.00 3.16 -0.68
CA GLY A 120 5.94 3.22 0.32
C GLY A 120 5.80 1.91 1.13
N THR A 121 5.99 0.74 0.50
CA THR A 121 6.01 -0.55 1.22
C THR A 121 7.27 -0.69 2.08
N GLY A 122 8.43 -0.19 1.62
CA GLY A 122 9.67 -0.16 2.40
C GLY A 122 9.53 0.68 3.67
N LEU A 123 8.90 1.86 3.57
CA LEU A 123 8.61 2.70 4.74
C LEU A 123 7.64 2.01 5.71
N ARG A 124 6.58 1.37 5.21
CA ARG A 124 5.66 0.58 6.05
C ARG A 124 6.34 -0.61 6.73
N LEU A 125 7.32 -1.24 6.07
CA LEU A 125 8.14 -2.29 6.67
C LEU A 125 8.97 -1.73 7.83
N GLN A 126 9.60 -0.56 7.63
CA GLN A 126 10.35 0.12 8.68
C GLN A 126 9.45 0.49 9.87
N ASP A 127 8.26 1.00 9.63
CA ASP A 127 7.30 1.32 10.69
C ASP A 127 6.82 0.06 11.43
N ALA A 128 6.60 -1.05 10.72
CA ALA A 128 6.25 -2.33 11.31
C ALA A 128 7.38 -2.87 12.21
N ALA A 129 8.62 -2.79 11.74
CA ALA A 129 9.80 -3.20 12.51
C ALA A 129 9.99 -2.31 13.75
N ARG A 130 9.90 -0.98 13.61
CA ARG A 130 9.96 -0.03 14.74
C ARG A 130 8.83 -0.23 15.75
N SER A 131 7.64 -0.59 15.28
CA SER A 131 6.51 -0.89 16.16
C SER A 131 6.71 -2.17 16.96
N GLY A 132 7.51 -3.13 16.45
CA GLY A 132 7.93 -4.33 17.16
C GLY A 132 9.10 -4.09 18.12
N ASP A 133 10.12 -3.38 17.65
CA ASP A 133 11.30 -3.01 18.44
C ASP A 133 11.65 -1.53 18.22
N PRO A 134 11.14 -0.62 19.07
CA PRO A 134 11.42 0.81 18.97
C PRO A 134 12.85 1.19 19.41
N THR A 135 13.59 0.29 20.01
CA THR A 135 14.95 0.55 20.50
C THR A 135 16.00 0.42 19.40
N ARG A 136 15.65 -0.20 18.27
CA ARG A 136 16.54 -0.46 17.14
C ARG A 136 16.31 0.54 16.00
N ALA A 137 17.40 0.94 15.32
CA ALA A 137 17.34 1.98 14.29
C ALA A 137 16.60 1.56 13.02
N TRP A 138 16.66 0.29 12.61
CA TRP A 138 16.08 -0.28 11.40
C TRP A 138 16.44 0.51 10.11
N PRO A 139 17.75 0.66 9.79
CA PRO A 139 18.15 1.30 8.55
C PRO A 139 17.59 0.57 7.33
N ILE A 140 17.24 1.32 6.29
CA ILE A 140 16.69 0.75 5.05
C ILE A 140 17.56 1.16 3.86
N THR A 141 17.86 0.19 3.00
CA THR A 141 18.55 0.40 1.73
C THR A 141 17.63 0.07 0.56
N SER A 142 17.75 0.87 -0.51
CA SER A 142 16.92 0.76 -1.71
C SER A 142 17.77 0.49 -2.94
N VAL A 143 17.40 -0.50 -3.74
CA VAL A 143 18.00 -0.77 -5.04
C VAL A 143 16.99 -0.51 -6.15
N ARG A 144 17.42 0.13 -7.24
CA ARG A 144 16.64 0.38 -8.46
C ARG A 144 17.38 -0.23 -9.64
N ALA A 145 16.90 -1.40 -10.11
CA ALA A 145 17.57 -2.16 -11.17
C ALA A 145 16.58 -3.06 -11.92
N GLY A 146 16.85 -3.29 -13.20
CA GLY A 146 16.10 -4.24 -14.02
C GLY A 146 14.60 -4.00 -14.06
N ALA A 147 13.82 -5.09 -14.06
CA ALA A 147 12.35 -5.09 -14.13
C ALA A 147 11.69 -5.67 -12.86
N ILE A 148 12.35 -5.60 -11.71
CA ILE A 148 11.91 -6.17 -10.43
C ILE A 148 10.57 -5.55 -10.00
N PRO A 149 9.48 -6.31 -9.85
CA PRO A 149 8.18 -5.76 -9.49
C PRO A 149 8.13 -5.18 -8.08
N GLY A 150 8.89 -5.78 -7.15
CA GLY A 150 9.05 -5.36 -5.77
C GLY A 150 9.50 -6.50 -4.87
N GLU A 151 10.57 -6.28 -4.14
CA GLU A 151 11.11 -7.19 -3.13
C GLU A 151 11.39 -6.41 -1.86
N HIS A 152 11.12 -7.02 -0.71
CA HIS A 152 11.35 -6.42 0.60
C HIS A 152 11.87 -7.48 1.55
N GLU A 153 12.87 -7.11 2.34
CA GLU A 153 13.51 -7.99 3.32
C GLU A 153 13.68 -7.27 4.66
N LEU A 154 13.39 -7.98 5.75
CA LEU A 154 13.83 -7.66 7.09
C LEU A 154 14.90 -8.67 7.47
N VAL A 155 16.04 -8.18 7.90
CA VAL A 155 17.18 -9.01 8.31
C VAL A 155 17.52 -8.70 9.76
N LEU A 156 17.71 -9.76 10.54
CA LEU A 156 18.35 -9.74 11.85
C LEU A 156 19.64 -10.52 11.73
N ASP A 157 20.76 -9.87 11.97
CA ASP A 157 22.09 -10.44 11.82
C ASP A 157 22.84 -10.50 13.15
N ALA A 158 23.52 -11.59 13.40
CA ALA A 158 24.34 -11.82 14.57
C ALA A 158 25.65 -12.52 14.17
N PRO A 159 26.69 -12.60 15.04
CA PRO A 159 27.99 -13.14 14.68
C PRO A 159 27.99 -14.57 14.11
N TYR A 160 26.98 -15.38 14.42
CA TYR A 160 26.90 -16.78 14.03
C TYR A 160 25.64 -17.21 13.33
N GLU A 161 24.68 -16.28 13.13
CA GLU A 161 23.41 -16.58 12.49
C GLU A 161 22.76 -15.34 11.89
N THR A 162 21.95 -15.56 10.89
CA THR A 162 21.13 -14.52 10.26
C THR A 162 19.70 -15.02 10.10
N ILE A 163 18.72 -14.18 10.45
CA ILE A 163 17.31 -14.44 10.21
C ILE A 163 16.84 -13.47 9.13
N THR A 164 16.29 -14.00 8.04
CA THR A 164 15.75 -13.18 6.95
C THR A 164 14.28 -13.48 6.73
N LEU A 165 13.44 -12.45 6.81
CA LEU A 165 12.06 -12.49 6.37
C LEU A 165 11.95 -11.74 5.06
N ARG A 166 11.46 -12.41 3.99
CA ARG A 166 11.45 -11.86 2.64
C ARG A 166 10.09 -12.00 1.98
N HIS A 167 9.67 -10.94 1.30
CA HIS A 167 8.53 -10.92 0.39
C HIS A 167 8.98 -10.54 -1.02
N VAL A 168 8.53 -11.30 -2.02
CA VAL A 168 8.80 -11.08 -3.44
C VAL A 168 7.50 -11.02 -4.22
N ALA A 169 7.20 -9.89 -4.82
CA ALA A 169 6.16 -9.81 -5.84
C ALA A 169 6.71 -10.38 -7.14
N ARG A 170 6.15 -11.49 -7.62
CA ARG A 170 6.58 -12.12 -8.88
C ARG A 170 5.99 -11.43 -10.09
N ASP A 171 4.79 -10.85 -9.93
CA ASP A 171 4.02 -10.18 -10.97
C ASP A 171 3.14 -9.11 -10.35
N ARG A 172 2.91 -8.02 -11.08
CA ARG A 172 2.04 -6.92 -10.62
C ARG A 172 0.56 -7.31 -10.50
N ARG A 173 0.16 -8.43 -11.09
CA ARG A 173 -1.20 -8.99 -10.94
C ARG A 173 -1.56 -9.28 -9.47
N VAL A 174 -0.58 -9.44 -8.59
CA VAL A 174 -0.81 -9.61 -7.14
C VAL A 174 -1.64 -8.48 -6.53
N PHE A 175 -1.48 -7.25 -7.02
CA PHE A 175 -2.24 -6.10 -6.53
C PHE A 175 -3.69 -6.13 -7.00
N ALA A 176 -3.92 -6.48 -8.27
CA ALA A 176 -5.27 -6.63 -8.82
C ALA A 176 -6.01 -7.80 -8.16
N ALA A 177 -5.35 -8.93 -7.98
CA ALA A 177 -5.93 -10.09 -7.30
C ALA A 177 -6.39 -9.75 -5.88
N GLY A 178 -5.56 -9.05 -5.10
CA GLY A 178 -5.94 -8.65 -3.75
C GLY A 178 -7.03 -7.58 -3.68
N ALA A 179 -7.14 -6.73 -4.70
CA ALA A 179 -8.23 -5.74 -4.77
C ALA A 179 -9.59 -6.39 -5.10
N LEU A 180 -9.59 -7.60 -5.67
CA LEU A 180 -10.79 -8.35 -6.05
C LEU A 180 -11.26 -9.34 -4.94
N THR A 181 -10.46 -9.50 -3.87
CA THR A 181 -10.77 -10.38 -2.73
C THR A 181 -11.55 -9.64 -1.65
#